data_a0c1b7a7eba18c1c2e473cd81f4f51b0
#
_entry.id   a0c1b7a7eba18c1c2e473cd81f4f51b0
#
_cell.length_a   1.000
_cell.length_b   1.000
_cell.length_c   1.000
_cell.angle_alpha   90.00
_cell.angle_beta   90.00
_cell.angle_gamma   90.00
#
_symmetry.space_group_name_H-M   'P 1'
#
loop_
_entity.id
_entity.type
_entity.pdbx_description
1 polymer ?
#
loop_
_entity_poly.entity_id
_entity_poly.type
_entity_poly.pdbx_seq_one_letter_code
_entity_poly.pdbx_strand_id
1 'polypeptide(L)'
;MNLFAAPRFIDRVEDCFFYHAMELPGFGLIPAHWDLRGRFDDYIGGIDVRGKSVLDVGTATGFLSFEAEKRGASRVVSFDQSDGAEQKFLPFKDKPYSRDHAKWAQEYRGEIERWKNGYWLSHRLLGSKAEVFYGNVYDLPLELGEFDIAIVGSVLEHLSDPISALASIARLTKERIVVVTPLLDTEEPIARFEGRANHPEADFTWWRYSLGVYREVFGMLGFDIERVSRGKYRYMYGDRDEERSTFVAVREAS
;
A
#
# COMPACT_ATOMS: atom_id res chain seq x y z
N MET A 1 25.93 2.35 1.70
CA MET A 1 24.95 2.17 0.59
C MET A 1 23.88 3.23 0.74
N ASN A 2 23.37 3.76 -0.38
CA ASN A 2 22.26 4.69 -0.29
C ASN A 2 21.00 3.90 0.12
N LEU A 3 20.28 4.36 1.14
CA LEU A 3 19.06 3.72 1.64
C LEU A 3 17.96 3.74 0.57
N PHE A 4 17.83 4.85 -0.15
CA PHE A 4 16.81 5.05 -1.16
C PHE A 4 17.25 4.57 -2.54
N ALA A 5 16.28 4.06 -3.29
CA ALA A 5 16.49 3.62 -4.65
C ALA A 5 16.85 4.80 -5.57
N ALA A 6 17.81 4.58 -6.43
CA ALA A 6 18.14 5.55 -7.47
C ALA A 6 17.01 5.65 -8.50
N PRO A 7 16.66 6.86 -8.97
CA PRO A 7 15.68 7.04 -10.02
C PRO A 7 16.03 6.26 -11.28
N ARG A 8 15.02 5.66 -11.92
CA ARG A 8 15.17 4.97 -13.21
C ARG A 8 14.63 5.85 -14.32
N PHE A 9 15.29 5.85 -15.45
CA PHE A 9 14.76 6.49 -16.65
C PHE A 9 13.90 5.50 -17.42
N ILE A 10 12.59 5.71 -17.41
CA ILE A 10 11.59 4.94 -18.16
C ILE A 10 10.89 5.91 -19.11
N ASP A 11 10.81 5.58 -20.39
CA ASP A 11 10.20 6.41 -21.43
C ASP A 11 9.05 5.73 -22.19
N ARG A 12 8.86 4.43 -21.98
CA ARG A 12 7.85 3.63 -22.67
C ARG A 12 6.80 3.13 -21.70
N VAL A 13 5.54 3.43 -21.98
CA VAL A 13 4.40 2.97 -21.17
C VAL A 13 4.19 1.45 -21.28
N GLU A 14 4.59 0.85 -22.39
CA GLU A 14 4.48 -0.59 -22.64
C GLU A 14 5.36 -1.43 -21.70
N ASP A 15 6.43 -0.84 -21.18
CA ASP A 15 7.33 -1.49 -20.22
C ASP A 15 6.83 -1.37 -18.77
N CYS A 16 5.66 -0.75 -18.59
CA CYS A 16 5.07 -0.45 -17.30
C CYS A 16 3.83 -1.31 -17.03
N PHE A 17 3.52 -1.43 -15.75
CA PHE A 17 2.21 -1.86 -15.28
C PHE A 17 1.69 -0.83 -14.30
N PHE A 18 0.39 -0.46 -14.41
CA PHE A 18 -0.21 0.54 -13.56
C PHE A 18 -1.30 -0.07 -12.67
N TYR A 19 -1.21 0.20 -11.37
CA TYR A 19 -2.21 -0.24 -10.40
C TYR A 19 -3.30 0.81 -10.19
N HIS A 20 -2.94 2.10 -10.20
CA HIS A 20 -3.87 3.21 -10.12
C HIS A 20 -3.92 3.98 -11.44
N ALA A 21 -5.12 4.35 -11.86
CA ALA A 21 -5.31 5.22 -13.02
C ALA A 21 -4.70 6.59 -12.73
N MET A 22 -3.89 7.09 -13.66
CA MET A 22 -3.21 8.37 -13.55
C MET A 22 -3.28 9.14 -14.86
N GLU A 23 -3.34 10.45 -14.77
CA GLU A 23 -3.19 11.35 -15.92
C GLU A 23 -1.74 11.81 -15.97
N LEU A 24 -1.02 11.35 -16.99
CA LEU A 24 0.41 11.61 -17.13
C LEU A 24 0.68 12.58 -18.28
N PRO A 25 1.52 13.62 -18.06
CA PRO A 25 1.92 14.55 -19.11
C PRO A 25 2.45 13.84 -20.35
N GLY A 26 1.89 14.18 -21.52
CA GLY A 26 2.27 13.59 -22.80
C GLY A 26 1.62 12.23 -23.13
N PHE A 27 1.01 11.56 -22.17
CA PHE A 27 0.36 10.27 -22.34
C PHE A 27 -1.17 10.33 -22.10
N GLY A 28 -1.68 11.38 -21.43
CA GLY A 28 -3.07 11.47 -21.02
C GLY A 28 -3.43 10.48 -19.92
N LEU A 29 -4.67 10.00 -19.95
CA LEU A 29 -5.17 9.03 -18.97
C LEU A 29 -4.59 7.64 -19.24
N ILE A 30 -3.85 7.11 -18.27
CA ILE A 30 -3.43 5.72 -18.24
C ILE A 30 -4.46 4.93 -17.41
N PRO A 31 -5.23 4.01 -18.02
CA PRO A 31 -6.16 3.15 -17.30
C PRO A 31 -5.40 2.13 -16.47
N ALA A 32 -5.99 1.71 -15.34
CA ALA A 32 -5.36 0.78 -14.41
C ALA A 32 -6.42 -0.05 -13.65
N HIS A 33 -6.02 -0.74 -12.57
CA HIS A 33 -6.97 -1.52 -11.77
C HIS A 33 -7.96 -0.62 -11.01
N TRP A 34 -7.46 0.45 -10.40
CA TRP A 34 -8.26 1.35 -9.56
C TRP A 34 -8.21 2.78 -10.07
N ASP A 35 -9.36 3.45 -10.07
CA ASP A 35 -9.43 4.89 -10.31
C ASP A 35 -9.76 5.62 -8.99
N LEU A 36 -8.73 6.22 -8.41
CA LEU A 36 -8.82 7.04 -7.19
C LEU A 36 -8.73 8.53 -7.48
N ARG A 37 -8.74 8.96 -8.74
CA ARG A 37 -8.62 10.37 -9.13
C ARG A 37 -9.78 11.18 -8.55
N GLY A 38 -9.44 12.33 -7.95
CA GLY A 38 -10.40 13.19 -7.25
C GLY A 38 -10.93 12.63 -5.92
N ARG A 39 -10.47 11.45 -5.49
CA ARG A 39 -10.95 10.78 -4.28
C ARG A 39 -9.86 10.61 -3.20
N PHE A 40 -8.69 11.21 -3.39
CA PHE A 40 -7.57 11.07 -2.45
C PHE A 40 -7.97 11.47 -1.02
N ASP A 41 -8.60 12.64 -0.85
CA ASP A 41 -8.94 13.14 0.49
C ASP A 41 -9.94 12.21 1.20
N ASP A 42 -10.95 11.72 0.49
CA ASP A 42 -11.88 10.71 1.01
C ASP A 42 -11.14 9.41 1.34
N TYR A 43 -10.24 8.98 0.46
CA TYR A 43 -9.50 7.72 0.60
C TYR A 43 -8.62 7.72 1.85
N ILE A 44 -7.99 8.84 2.17
CA ILE A 44 -7.17 8.98 3.37
C ILE A 44 -7.94 9.48 4.61
N GLY A 45 -9.28 9.44 4.60
CA GLY A 45 -10.12 9.81 5.74
C GLY A 45 -10.15 11.32 6.02
N GLY A 46 -9.83 12.17 5.05
CA GLY A 46 -9.89 13.64 5.16
C GLY A 46 -8.83 14.24 6.08
N ILE A 47 -7.70 13.59 6.26
CA ILE A 47 -6.58 14.15 7.03
C ILE A 47 -5.80 15.16 6.18
N ASP A 48 -5.30 16.22 6.81
CA ASP A 48 -4.43 17.19 6.14
C ASP A 48 -2.98 16.72 6.16
N VAL A 49 -2.41 16.54 4.96
CA VAL A 49 -1.01 16.13 4.77
C VAL A 49 -0.06 17.33 4.56
N ARG A 50 -0.60 18.54 4.51
CA ARG A 50 0.19 19.77 4.25
C ARG A 50 1.24 19.99 5.33
N GLY A 51 2.50 20.15 4.90
CA GLY A 51 3.64 20.32 5.79
C GLY A 51 4.04 19.09 6.58
N LYS A 52 3.39 17.94 6.35
CA LYS A 52 3.65 16.67 7.04
C LYS A 52 4.64 15.81 6.26
N SER A 53 5.40 15.00 6.99
CA SER A 53 6.16 13.88 6.42
C SER A 53 5.25 12.66 6.30
N VAL A 54 5.23 12.04 5.12
CA VAL A 54 4.32 10.93 4.77
C VAL A 54 5.10 9.70 4.36
N LEU A 55 4.76 8.55 4.94
CA LEU A 55 5.16 7.23 4.48
C LEU A 55 3.96 6.57 3.76
N ASP A 56 4.10 6.32 2.46
CA ASP A 56 3.10 5.62 1.65
C ASP A 56 3.51 4.14 1.55
N VAL A 57 2.81 3.28 2.28
CA VAL A 57 3.12 1.85 2.40
C VAL A 57 2.37 1.04 1.35
N GLY A 58 3.11 0.34 0.49
CA GLY A 58 2.55 -0.34 -0.66
C GLY A 58 2.18 0.64 -1.77
N THR A 59 3.12 1.54 -2.10
CA THR A 59 2.90 2.67 -3.01
C THR A 59 2.47 2.25 -4.41
N ALA A 60 2.75 1.01 -4.80
CA ALA A 60 2.48 0.48 -6.13
C ALA A 60 3.05 1.40 -7.23
N THR A 61 2.21 2.11 -7.96
CA THR A 61 2.62 3.03 -9.02
C THR A 61 2.63 4.50 -8.59
N GLY A 62 2.58 4.76 -7.27
CA GLY A 62 2.87 6.06 -6.68
C GLY A 62 1.70 7.04 -6.54
N PHE A 63 0.47 6.64 -6.86
CA PHE A 63 -0.66 7.56 -6.87
C PHE A 63 -0.83 8.31 -5.54
N LEU A 64 -0.83 7.61 -4.40
CA LEU A 64 -1.01 8.23 -3.09
C LEU A 64 0.17 9.13 -2.73
N SER A 65 1.38 8.71 -3.04
CA SER A 65 2.61 9.51 -2.85
C SER A 65 2.55 10.84 -3.62
N PHE A 66 2.21 10.80 -4.90
CA PHE A 66 2.18 12.00 -5.76
C PHE A 66 1.02 12.94 -5.40
N GLU A 67 -0.12 12.39 -5.00
CA GLU A 67 -1.24 13.19 -4.51
C GLU A 67 -0.94 13.84 -3.15
N ALA A 68 -0.16 13.18 -2.27
CA ALA A 68 0.31 13.78 -1.03
C ALA A 68 1.28 14.94 -1.29
N GLU A 69 2.24 14.78 -2.21
CA GLU A 69 3.13 15.87 -2.63
C GLU A 69 2.35 17.06 -3.21
N LYS A 70 1.41 16.80 -4.11
CA LYS A 70 0.56 17.83 -4.72
C LYS A 70 -0.24 18.63 -3.68
N ARG A 71 -0.56 18.01 -2.54
CA ARG A 71 -1.24 18.67 -1.41
C ARG A 71 -0.28 19.34 -0.42
N GLY A 72 1.01 19.33 -0.71
CA GLY A 72 2.01 20.05 0.06
C GLY A 72 2.59 19.28 1.24
N ALA A 73 2.62 17.95 1.18
CA ALA A 73 3.44 17.17 2.10
C ALA A 73 4.90 17.66 2.03
N SER A 74 5.55 17.79 3.17
CA SER A 74 6.92 18.33 3.25
C SER A 74 7.96 17.31 2.84
N ARG A 75 7.66 16.02 3.01
CA ARG A 75 8.47 14.88 2.62
C ARG A 75 7.55 13.71 2.34
N VAL A 76 7.82 12.96 1.28
CA VAL A 76 7.13 11.72 0.98
C VAL A 76 8.16 10.61 0.77
N VAL A 77 7.96 9.49 1.45
CA VAL A 77 8.68 8.24 1.18
C VAL A 77 7.67 7.22 0.70
N SER A 78 7.89 6.74 -0.51
CA SER A 78 7.15 5.65 -1.13
C SER A 78 7.82 4.34 -0.76
N PHE A 79 7.10 3.44 -0.12
CA PHE A 79 7.58 2.11 0.22
C PHE A 79 6.87 1.05 -0.62
N ASP A 80 7.63 0.10 -1.15
CA ASP A 80 7.09 -1.14 -1.73
C ASP A 80 8.08 -2.31 -1.56
N GLN A 81 7.63 -3.52 -1.88
CA GLN A 81 8.46 -4.71 -1.83
C GLN A 81 9.67 -4.63 -2.77
N SER A 82 10.80 -5.20 -2.36
CA SER A 82 12.00 -5.21 -3.19
C SER A 82 11.92 -6.24 -4.30
N ASP A 83 11.42 -7.44 -4.00
CA ASP A 83 11.12 -8.48 -4.98
C ASP A 83 10.09 -9.48 -4.43
N GLY A 84 9.63 -10.41 -5.29
CA GLY A 84 8.62 -11.41 -4.92
C GLY A 84 9.06 -12.39 -3.84
N ALA A 85 10.37 -12.53 -3.60
CA ALA A 85 10.89 -13.45 -2.58
C ALA A 85 10.62 -12.95 -1.16
N GLU A 86 10.38 -11.64 -0.98
CA GLU A 86 10.08 -11.03 0.31
C GLU A 86 8.62 -11.18 0.71
N GLN A 87 7.74 -11.50 -0.23
CA GLN A 87 6.35 -11.81 0.09
C GLN A 87 6.24 -13.20 0.73
N LYS A 88 5.57 -13.26 1.88
CA LYS A 88 5.25 -14.52 2.54
C LYS A 88 3.99 -15.12 1.91
N PHE A 89 4.14 -15.76 0.74
CA PHE A 89 3.07 -16.50 0.11
C PHE A 89 2.87 -17.88 0.75
N LEU A 90 1.61 -18.34 0.78
CA LEU A 90 1.33 -19.75 1.06
C LEU A 90 1.69 -20.58 -0.19
N PRO A 91 2.41 -21.69 -0.04
CA PRO A 91 2.74 -22.55 -1.18
C PRO A 91 1.49 -23.30 -1.65
N PHE A 92 1.00 -22.97 -2.84
CA PHE A 92 -0.12 -23.68 -3.46
C PHE A 92 0.37 -24.90 -4.23
N LYS A 93 -0.22 -26.06 -3.99
CA LYS A 93 0.23 -27.36 -4.53
C LYS A 93 0.39 -27.38 -6.06
N ASP A 94 -0.40 -26.59 -6.78
CA ASP A 94 -0.45 -26.57 -8.24
C ASP A 94 0.37 -25.41 -8.85
N LYS A 95 1.06 -24.62 -8.03
CA LYS A 95 1.88 -23.51 -8.51
C LYS A 95 3.37 -23.84 -8.47
N PRO A 96 4.16 -23.32 -9.42
CA PRO A 96 5.59 -23.60 -9.47
C PRO A 96 6.32 -23.29 -8.17
N TYR A 97 5.96 -22.22 -7.48
CA TYR A 97 6.63 -21.81 -6.24
C TYR A 97 6.37 -22.77 -5.06
N SER A 98 5.36 -23.62 -5.11
CA SER A 98 5.19 -24.66 -4.10
C SER A 98 6.28 -25.71 -4.16
N ARG A 99 6.92 -25.87 -5.32
CA ARG A 99 8.00 -26.83 -5.60
C ARG A 99 9.35 -26.17 -5.76
N ASP A 100 9.38 -24.96 -6.31
CA ASP A 100 10.58 -24.18 -6.56
C ASP A 100 10.28 -22.69 -6.35
N HIS A 101 10.41 -22.28 -5.09
CA HIS A 101 10.17 -20.89 -4.68
C HIS A 101 11.12 -19.92 -5.40
N ALA A 102 12.38 -20.31 -5.65
CA ALA A 102 13.34 -19.46 -6.33
C ALA A 102 12.94 -19.19 -7.79
N LYS A 103 12.45 -20.21 -8.49
CA LYS A 103 11.96 -20.06 -9.86
C LYS A 103 10.75 -19.15 -9.91
N TRP A 104 9.78 -19.36 -9.02
CA TRP A 104 8.61 -18.52 -8.95
C TRP A 104 8.97 -17.05 -8.64
N ALA A 105 9.84 -16.81 -7.66
CA ALA A 105 10.32 -15.47 -7.32
C ALA A 105 11.00 -14.79 -8.52
N GLN A 106 11.71 -15.55 -9.35
CA GLN A 106 12.31 -15.04 -10.58
C GLN A 106 11.25 -14.64 -11.62
N GLU A 107 10.21 -15.45 -11.81
CA GLU A 107 9.10 -15.14 -12.73
C GLU A 107 8.32 -13.91 -12.23
N TYR A 108 7.98 -13.88 -10.96
CA TYR A 108 7.24 -12.78 -10.34
C TYR A 108 8.05 -11.46 -10.31
N ARG A 109 9.37 -11.54 -10.28
CA ARG A 109 10.26 -10.38 -10.35
C ARG A 109 10.02 -9.56 -11.61
N GLY A 110 9.72 -10.18 -12.73
CA GLY A 110 9.39 -9.49 -13.97
C GLY A 110 8.14 -8.61 -13.86
N GLU A 111 7.11 -9.06 -13.14
CA GLU A 111 5.90 -8.29 -12.89
C GLU A 111 6.17 -7.11 -11.96
N ILE A 112 6.92 -7.34 -10.88
CA ILE A 112 7.34 -6.29 -9.94
C ILE A 112 8.19 -5.23 -10.63
N GLU A 113 9.09 -5.61 -11.53
CA GLU A 113 9.90 -4.65 -12.29
C GLU A 113 9.04 -3.77 -13.21
N ARG A 114 8.01 -4.32 -13.87
CA ARG A 114 7.06 -3.52 -14.64
C ARG A 114 6.24 -2.56 -13.76
N TRP A 115 5.93 -2.96 -12.56
CA TRP A 115 5.28 -2.13 -11.56
C TRP A 115 6.16 -0.95 -11.14
N LYS A 116 7.42 -1.24 -10.79
CA LYS A 116 8.42 -0.21 -10.50
C LYS A 116 8.66 0.72 -11.69
N ASN A 117 8.63 0.20 -12.92
CA ASN A 117 8.72 1.04 -14.11
C ASN A 117 7.56 2.02 -14.21
N GLY A 118 6.32 1.58 -13.93
CA GLY A 118 5.15 2.46 -13.87
C GLY A 118 5.29 3.57 -12.83
N TYR A 119 5.83 3.24 -11.64
CA TYR A 119 6.17 4.22 -10.62
C TYR A 119 7.18 5.25 -11.14
N TRP A 120 8.34 4.81 -11.68
CA TRP A 120 9.40 5.71 -12.10
C TRP A 120 9.06 6.54 -13.34
N LEU A 121 8.24 6.00 -14.25
CA LEU A 121 7.68 6.79 -15.36
C LEU A 121 6.81 7.93 -14.81
N SER A 122 5.89 7.61 -13.90
CA SER A 122 4.99 8.59 -13.27
C SER A 122 5.76 9.62 -12.47
N HIS A 123 6.71 9.18 -11.63
CA HIS A 123 7.58 10.04 -10.84
C HIS A 123 8.30 11.08 -11.71
N ARG A 124 8.90 10.63 -12.81
CA ARG A 124 9.59 11.52 -13.75
C ARG A 124 8.65 12.51 -14.43
N LEU A 125 7.52 12.04 -14.95
CA LEU A 125 6.59 12.88 -15.72
C LEU A 125 5.86 13.90 -14.84
N LEU A 126 5.57 13.56 -13.59
CA LEU A 126 4.94 14.44 -12.62
C LEU A 126 5.95 15.37 -11.92
N GLY A 127 7.25 15.17 -12.14
CA GLY A 127 8.30 15.94 -11.46
C GLY A 127 8.34 15.70 -9.95
N SER A 128 7.98 14.49 -9.52
CA SER A 128 7.94 14.11 -8.11
C SER A 128 9.34 14.16 -7.48
N LYS A 129 9.37 14.43 -6.18
CA LYS A 129 10.56 14.42 -5.31
C LYS A 129 10.48 13.31 -4.26
N ALA A 130 9.44 12.48 -4.30
CA ALA A 130 9.27 11.39 -3.36
C ALA A 130 10.50 10.48 -3.38
N GLU A 131 11.02 10.17 -2.19
CA GLU A 131 12.07 9.18 -2.02
C GLU A 131 11.45 7.79 -2.10
N VAL A 132 12.18 6.80 -2.60
CA VAL A 132 11.66 5.43 -2.75
C VAL A 132 12.52 4.45 -1.98
N PHE A 133 11.88 3.66 -1.12
CA PHE A 133 12.50 2.55 -0.44
C PHE A 133 11.82 1.23 -0.82
N TYR A 134 12.59 0.28 -1.32
CA TYR A 134 12.14 -1.08 -1.58
C TYR A 134 12.67 -2.04 -0.52
N GLY A 135 11.80 -2.78 0.15
CA GLY A 135 12.21 -3.66 1.23
C GLY A 135 11.08 -4.55 1.78
N ASN A 136 11.25 -4.96 3.03
CA ASN A 136 10.33 -5.83 3.73
C ASN A 136 9.44 -5.02 4.68
N VAL A 137 8.11 -5.08 4.51
CA VAL A 137 7.15 -4.35 5.36
C VAL A 137 7.15 -4.82 6.82
N TYR A 138 7.57 -6.06 7.07
CA TYR A 138 7.62 -6.61 8.41
C TYR A 138 8.82 -6.11 9.25
N ASP A 139 9.80 -5.48 8.59
CA ASP A 139 10.98 -4.95 9.25
C ASP A 139 11.50 -3.71 8.50
N LEU A 140 10.74 -2.61 8.62
CA LEU A 140 11.14 -1.32 8.07
C LEU A 140 12.34 -0.77 8.85
N PRO A 141 13.43 -0.36 8.18
CA PRO A 141 14.63 0.12 8.86
C PRO A 141 14.39 1.49 9.52
N LEU A 142 14.92 1.66 10.74
CA LEU A 142 14.80 2.92 11.48
C LEU A 142 15.53 4.08 10.78
N GLU A 143 16.47 3.78 9.92
CA GLU A 143 17.21 4.74 9.09
C GLU A 143 16.32 5.49 8.09
N LEU A 144 15.10 5.02 7.82
CA LEU A 144 14.08 5.78 7.07
C LEU A 144 13.69 7.07 7.79
N GLY A 145 13.91 7.11 9.11
CA GLY A 145 13.47 8.18 9.99
C GLY A 145 11.99 8.05 10.34
N GLU A 146 11.50 9.04 11.08
CA GLU A 146 10.11 9.08 11.51
C GLU A 146 9.25 9.91 10.55
N PHE A 147 7.97 9.55 10.48
CA PHE A 147 6.96 10.22 9.66
C PHE A 147 5.82 10.72 10.54
N ASP A 148 5.26 11.86 10.18
CA ASP A 148 4.06 12.35 10.86
C ASP A 148 2.85 11.46 10.54
N ILE A 149 2.77 10.97 9.30
CA ILE A 149 1.66 10.17 8.80
C ILE A 149 2.17 8.94 8.04
N ALA A 150 1.61 7.76 8.33
CA ALA A 150 1.72 6.60 7.46
C ALA A 150 0.37 6.33 6.79
N ILE A 151 0.38 6.07 5.47
CA ILE A 151 -0.80 5.66 4.70
C ILE A 151 -0.61 4.20 4.29
N VAL A 152 -1.57 3.34 4.63
CA VAL A 152 -1.57 1.90 4.34
C VAL A 152 -2.83 1.59 3.54
N GLY A 153 -2.73 1.78 2.22
CA GLY A 153 -3.86 1.71 1.30
C GLY A 153 -4.03 0.33 0.68
N SER A 154 -4.97 -0.47 1.15
CA SER A 154 -5.29 -1.81 0.60
C SER A 154 -4.07 -2.73 0.50
N VAL A 155 -3.29 -2.80 1.58
CA VAL A 155 -2.09 -3.65 1.68
C VAL A 155 -2.30 -4.80 2.66
N LEU A 156 -2.92 -4.52 3.82
CA LEU A 156 -2.95 -5.47 4.95
C LEU A 156 -3.68 -6.77 4.61
N GLU A 157 -4.70 -6.72 3.79
CA GLU A 157 -5.45 -7.90 3.33
C GLU A 157 -4.59 -8.88 2.51
N HIS A 158 -3.53 -8.39 1.89
CA HIS A 158 -2.60 -9.17 1.07
C HIS A 158 -1.42 -9.73 1.86
N LEU A 159 -1.28 -9.37 3.14
CA LEU A 159 -0.20 -9.82 4.00
C LEU A 159 -0.62 -11.05 4.80
N SER A 160 0.28 -12.01 4.92
CA SER A 160 0.07 -13.20 5.76
C SER A 160 0.09 -12.86 7.27
N ASP A 161 0.80 -11.79 7.65
CA ASP A 161 0.96 -11.31 9.02
C ASP A 161 0.79 -9.78 9.08
N PRO A 162 -0.45 -9.26 8.95
CA PRO A 162 -0.71 -7.83 8.94
C PRO A 162 -0.41 -7.16 10.30
N ILE A 163 -0.41 -7.90 11.41
CA ILE A 163 -0.12 -7.36 12.75
C ILE A 163 1.36 -6.99 12.85
N SER A 164 2.26 -7.86 12.42
CA SER A 164 3.71 -7.56 12.39
C SER A 164 4.04 -6.38 11.46
N ALA A 165 3.34 -6.28 10.33
CA ALA A 165 3.50 -5.14 9.43
C ALA A 165 3.05 -3.83 10.09
N LEU A 166 1.90 -3.81 10.77
CA LEU A 166 1.44 -2.64 11.52
C LEU A 166 2.42 -2.24 12.62
N ALA A 167 2.96 -3.20 13.36
CA ALA A 167 3.96 -2.94 14.39
C ALA A 167 5.24 -2.30 13.80
N SER A 168 5.67 -2.77 12.63
CA SER A 168 6.82 -2.20 11.91
C SER A 168 6.55 -0.74 11.47
N ILE A 169 5.37 -0.47 10.92
CA ILE A 169 4.93 0.87 10.48
C ILE A 169 4.78 1.81 11.68
N ALA A 170 4.17 1.34 12.77
CA ALA A 170 3.92 2.13 13.97
C ALA A 170 5.20 2.66 14.61
N ARG A 171 6.31 1.91 14.55
CA ARG A 171 7.63 2.35 15.04
C ARG A 171 8.14 3.61 14.35
N LEU A 172 7.76 3.82 13.09
CA LEU A 172 8.20 4.95 12.27
C LEU A 172 7.15 6.07 12.21
N THR A 173 5.99 5.93 12.86
CA THR A 173 4.90 6.90 12.73
C THR A 173 4.71 7.70 14.02
N LYS A 174 4.77 9.03 13.95
CA LYS A 174 4.66 9.93 15.10
C LYS A 174 3.22 10.30 15.46
N GLU A 175 2.37 10.57 14.46
CA GLU A 175 1.06 11.15 14.71
C GLU A 175 -0.09 10.24 14.30
N ARG A 176 -0.15 9.83 13.02
CA ARG A 176 -1.32 9.14 12.47
C ARG A 176 -0.96 7.99 11.56
N ILE A 177 -1.71 6.90 11.68
CA ILE A 177 -1.72 5.81 10.70
C ILE A 177 -3.10 5.77 10.06
N VAL A 178 -3.15 5.91 8.74
CA VAL A 178 -4.36 5.75 7.94
C VAL A 178 -4.35 4.36 7.35
N VAL A 179 -5.40 3.59 7.60
CA VAL A 179 -5.57 2.27 6.98
C VAL A 179 -6.81 2.28 6.13
N VAL A 180 -6.66 1.81 4.88
CA VAL A 180 -7.78 1.55 3.97
C VAL A 180 -7.83 0.06 3.68
N THR A 181 -8.93 -0.60 4.01
CA THR A 181 -9.05 -2.05 3.85
C THR A 181 -10.54 -2.47 3.88
N PRO A 182 -10.92 -3.62 3.32
CA PRO A 182 -12.23 -4.19 3.57
C PRO A 182 -12.32 -4.68 5.02
N LEU A 183 -13.42 -4.36 5.72
CA LEU A 183 -13.67 -4.80 7.08
C LEU A 183 -14.78 -5.87 7.15
N LEU A 184 -14.76 -6.69 8.20
CA LEU A 184 -15.93 -7.45 8.64
C LEU A 184 -16.90 -6.48 9.32
N ASP A 185 -18.20 -6.69 9.07
CA ASP A 185 -19.26 -5.85 9.63
C ASP A 185 -19.63 -6.31 11.05
N THR A 186 -18.69 -6.17 11.97
CA THR A 186 -18.84 -6.47 13.40
C THR A 186 -17.78 -5.71 14.20
N GLU A 187 -18.13 -5.35 15.43
CA GLU A 187 -17.20 -4.76 16.41
C GLU A 187 -16.47 -5.83 17.25
N GLU A 188 -16.91 -7.10 17.21
CA GLU A 188 -16.18 -8.18 17.88
C GLU A 188 -14.77 -8.32 17.27
N PRO A 189 -13.72 -8.52 18.08
CA PRO A 189 -12.36 -8.64 17.59
C PRO A 189 -12.12 -10.02 16.93
N ILE A 190 -12.60 -10.18 15.72
CA ILE A 190 -12.50 -11.43 14.95
C ILE A 190 -11.77 -11.22 13.62
N ALA A 191 -11.08 -12.27 13.18
CA ALA A 191 -10.44 -12.37 11.90
C ALA A 191 -11.06 -13.52 11.09
N ARG A 192 -11.33 -13.28 9.80
CA ARG A 192 -11.80 -14.30 8.88
C ARG A 192 -10.73 -14.58 7.83
N PHE A 193 -10.40 -15.85 7.67
CA PHE A 193 -9.53 -16.28 6.59
C PHE A 193 -10.29 -16.24 5.25
N GLU A 194 -9.76 -15.52 4.28
CA GLU A 194 -10.37 -15.34 2.95
C GLU A 194 -9.74 -16.23 1.88
N GLY A 195 -8.58 -16.84 2.16
CA GLY A 195 -7.90 -17.72 1.23
C GLY A 195 -8.78 -18.92 0.83
N ARG A 196 -8.78 -19.27 -0.45
CA ARG A 196 -9.60 -20.35 -1.00
C ARG A 196 -8.72 -21.43 -1.60
N ALA A 197 -8.83 -22.67 -1.09
CA ALA A 197 -8.05 -23.80 -1.58
C ALA A 197 -8.30 -24.12 -3.08
N ASN A 198 -9.50 -23.85 -3.58
CA ASN A 198 -9.86 -24.08 -4.98
C ASN A 198 -9.43 -22.94 -5.93
N HIS A 199 -9.20 -21.74 -5.40
CA HIS A 199 -8.78 -20.56 -6.15
C HIS A 199 -7.75 -19.80 -5.32
N PRO A 200 -6.58 -20.38 -5.08
CA PRO A 200 -5.60 -19.82 -4.17
C PRO A 200 -5.00 -18.49 -4.67
N GLU A 201 -5.01 -18.28 -5.98
CA GLU A 201 -4.54 -17.05 -6.62
C GLU A 201 -5.61 -15.97 -6.73
N ALA A 202 -6.85 -16.23 -6.32
CA ALA A 202 -7.91 -15.25 -6.38
C ALA A 202 -7.63 -14.13 -5.37
N ASP A 203 -7.37 -12.94 -5.89
CA ASP A 203 -7.20 -11.69 -5.17
C ASP A 203 -6.03 -11.63 -4.17
N PHE A 204 -5.28 -12.70 -3.98
CA PHE A 204 -4.19 -12.81 -2.99
C PHE A 204 -4.56 -12.23 -1.63
N THR A 205 -5.83 -12.37 -1.22
CA THR A 205 -6.35 -11.89 0.04
C THR A 205 -6.33 -13.01 1.06
N TRP A 206 -5.65 -12.78 2.18
CA TRP A 206 -5.51 -13.78 3.24
C TRP A 206 -6.52 -13.56 4.36
N TRP A 207 -6.66 -12.32 4.80
CA TRP A 207 -7.42 -12.00 5.98
C TRP A 207 -8.39 -10.85 5.74
N ARG A 208 -9.55 -10.94 6.38
CA ARG A 208 -10.41 -9.81 6.62
C ARG A 208 -10.64 -9.69 8.12
N TYR A 209 -10.27 -8.56 8.67
CA TYR A 209 -10.40 -8.26 10.08
C TYR A 209 -11.64 -7.40 10.33
N SER A 210 -12.19 -7.50 11.54
CA SER A 210 -13.15 -6.53 12.05
C SER A 210 -12.43 -5.26 12.53
N LEU A 211 -13.18 -4.18 12.69
CA LEU A 211 -12.66 -2.97 13.32
C LEU A 211 -12.19 -3.26 14.76
N GLY A 212 -12.85 -4.16 15.48
CA GLY A 212 -12.45 -4.59 16.82
C GLY A 212 -11.03 -5.11 16.90
N VAL A 213 -10.58 -5.96 15.91
CA VAL A 213 -9.19 -6.40 15.88
C VAL A 213 -8.23 -5.22 15.74
N TYR A 214 -8.55 -4.28 14.85
CA TYR A 214 -7.67 -3.11 14.65
C TYR A 214 -7.62 -2.22 15.89
N ARG A 215 -8.73 -2.04 16.63
CA ARG A 215 -8.73 -1.29 17.89
C ARG A 215 -7.79 -1.92 18.91
N GLU A 216 -7.86 -3.24 19.10
CA GLU A 216 -6.98 -3.96 20.03
C GLU A 216 -5.49 -3.85 19.58
N VAL A 217 -5.22 -4.09 18.30
CA VAL A 217 -3.83 -4.01 17.78
C VAL A 217 -3.28 -2.59 17.91
N PHE A 218 -4.05 -1.57 17.52
CA PHE A 218 -3.60 -0.18 17.61
C PHE A 218 -3.46 0.26 19.07
N GLY A 219 -4.35 -0.14 19.97
CA GLY A 219 -4.20 0.11 21.40
C GLY A 219 -2.90 -0.46 21.96
N MET A 220 -2.51 -1.70 21.58
CA MET A 220 -1.22 -2.29 21.96
C MET A 220 -0.02 -1.51 21.38
N LEU A 221 -0.20 -0.80 20.26
CA LEU A 221 0.83 -0.01 19.60
C LEU A 221 0.85 1.46 20.05
N GLY A 222 -0.02 1.87 20.99
CA GLY A 222 -0.13 3.23 21.51
C GLY A 222 -0.84 4.18 20.56
N PHE A 223 -1.90 3.70 19.89
CA PHE A 223 -2.75 4.51 19.01
C PHE A 223 -4.22 4.24 19.29
N ASP A 224 -5.04 5.28 19.19
CA ASP A 224 -6.50 5.21 19.23
C ASP A 224 -7.10 5.45 17.85
N ILE A 225 -8.13 4.68 17.48
CA ILE A 225 -8.89 4.91 16.24
C ILE A 225 -9.93 6.00 16.46
N GLU A 226 -9.63 7.22 15.95
CA GLU A 226 -10.51 8.39 16.09
C GLU A 226 -11.61 8.45 15.03
N ARG A 227 -11.34 7.99 13.84
CA ARG A 227 -12.25 8.17 12.69
C ARG A 227 -12.37 6.87 11.92
N VAL A 228 -13.61 6.58 11.52
CA VAL A 228 -13.93 5.49 10.59
C VAL A 228 -14.88 6.05 9.54
N SER A 229 -14.59 5.79 8.27
CA SER A 229 -15.45 6.13 7.14
C SER A 229 -15.51 4.99 6.14
N ARG A 230 -16.49 5.02 5.24
CA ARG A 230 -16.62 4.07 4.14
C ARG A 230 -16.73 4.84 2.83
N GLY A 231 -16.04 4.37 1.81
CA GLY A 231 -16.07 4.93 0.47
C GLY A 231 -16.20 3.84 -0.57
N LYS A 232 -16.78 4.22 -1.72
CA LYS A 232 -16.81 3.36 -2.91
C LYS A 232 -15.82 3.87 -3.92
N TYR A 233 -14.98 2.97 -4.42
CA TYR A 233 -13.90 3.29 -5.35
C TYR A 233 -14.01 2.43 -6.59
N ARG A 234 -13.73 3.02 -7.74
CA ARG A 234 -13.90 2.38 -9.03
C ARG A 234 -12.82 1.33 -9.29
N TYR A 235 -13.22 0.07 -9.38
CA TYR A 235 -12.41 -1.02 -9.89
C TYR A 235 -12.65 -1.17 -11.38
N MET A 236 -11.70 -0.72 -12.19
CA MET A 236 -11.90 -0.52 -13.62
C MET A 236 -12.00 -1.84 -14.40
N TYR A 237 -11.20 -2.84 -14.09
CA TYR A 237 -11.24 -4.13 -14.79
C TYR A 237 -12.51 -4.93 -14.52
N GLY A 238 -13.12 -4.76 -13.37
CA GLY A 238 -14.39 -5.39 -13.04
C GLY A 238 -15.61 -4.54 -13.37
N ASP A 239 -15.41 -3.32 -13.88
CA ASP A 239 -16.45 -2.34 -14.20
C ASP A 239 -17.45 -2.14 -13.04
N ARG A 240 -16.95 -2.12 -11.80
CA ARG A 240 -17.77 -1.99 -10.59
C ARG A 240 -17.13 -1.07 -9.58
N ASP A 241 -17.95 -0.57 -8.67
CA ASP A 241 -17.47 0.12 -7.48
C ASP A 241 -17.31 -0.88 -6.33
N GLU A 242 -16.19 -0.79 -5.63
CA GLU A 242 -15.92 -1.61 -4.45
C GLU A 242 -15.84 -0.73 -3.21
N GLU A 243 -16.47 -1.20 -2.13
CA GLU A 243 -16.43 -0.52 -0.85
C GLU A 243 -15.11 -0.80 -0.13
N ARG A 244 -14.53 0.25 0.41
CA ARG A 244 -13.40 0.19 1.35
C ARG A 244 -13.74 1.00 2.59
N SER A 245 -13.28 0.51 3.72
CA SER A 245 -13.31 1.25 4.97
C SER A 245 -11.99 1.94 5.17
N THR A 246 -12.04 3.21 5.56
CA THR A 246 -10.88 3.99 5.97
C THR A 246 -10.99 4.29 7.44
N PHE A 247 -9.95 4.02 8.21
CA PHE A 247 -9.87 4.48 9.58
C PHE A 247 -8.52 5.17 9.85
N VAL A 248 -8.58 6.14 10.75
CA VAL A 248 -7.43 6.95 11.17
C VAL A 248 -7.13 6.63 12.61
N ALA A 249 -5.98 6.03 12.86
CA ALA A 249 -5.45 5.81 14.18
C ALA A 249 -4.48 6.95 14.54
N VAL A 250 -4.64 7.51 15.72
CA VAL A 250 -3.87 8.66 16.22
C VAL A 250 -3.05 8.21 17.41
N ARG A 251 -1.78 8.59 17.45
CA ARG A 251 -0.90 8.25 18.57
C ARG A 251 -1.39 8.91 19.86
N GLU A 252 -1.49 8.12 20.93
CA GLU A 252 -1.81 8.61 22.26
C GLU A 252 -0.77 9.66 22.72
N ALA A 253 -1.25 10.71 23.39
CA ALA A 253 -0.36 11.67 24.02
C ALA A 253 0.37 10.98 25.18
N SER A 254 1.70 10.98 25.14
CA SER A 254 2.57 10.46 26.21
C SER A 254 2.58 11.35 27.44
#